data_84c7b05009c2936d02474bee209cc1ca
#
_entry.id   84c7b05009c2936d02474bee209cc1ca
#
_cell.length_a   1.000
_cell.length_b   1.000
_cell.length_c   1.000
_cell.angle_alpha   90.00
_cell.angle_beta   90.00
_cell.angle_gamma   90.00
#
_symmetry.space_group_name_H-M   'P 1'
#
loop_
_entity.id
_entity.type
_entity.pdbx_description
1 polymer ?
#
loop_
_entity_poly.entity_id
_entity_poly.type
_entity_poly.pdbx_seq_one_letter_code
_entity_poly.pdbx_strand_id
1 'polypeptide(L)'
;MAATGNTTVVKIPAGILPKDACVVLVKTEWNEPIINELENGALKILKEQGVQNITSITVPGAVEIPFAIKAFWNAKKYRDERPHAFIALGCVIKGDTPHFEYVCKAVTEGVVLLNNELPVPTIFGVLTVLNEQQAWDRLGGVHGHKGEEAAITALKMIALQRSFKK
;
A
#
# COMPACT_ATOMS: atom_id res chain seq x y z
N MET A 1 1.72 14.70 0.43
CA MET A 1 3.01 14.13 0.79
C MET A 1 4.14 14.88 0.10
N ALA A 2 5.22 15.13 0.83
CA ALA A 2 6.23 16.12 0.52
C ALA A 2 6.98 15.86 -0.79
N ALA A 3 7.25 16.95 -1.52
CA ALA A 3 7.95 16.97 -2.79
C ALA A 3 9.47 16.79 -2.67
N THR A 4 10.03 16.64 -1.50
CA THR A 4 11.48 16.50 -1.29
C THR A 4 11.76 15.32 -0.39
N GLY A 5 12.64 14.43 -0.86
CA GLY A 5 12.99 13.17 -0.25
C GLY A 5 13.32 13.25 1.22
N ASN A 6 12.33 12.98 2.05
CA ASN A 6 12.59 12.71 3.45
C ASN A 6 12.96 11.23 3.56
N THR A 7 14.23 10.94 3.33
CA THR A 7 14.84 9.61 3.46
C THR A 7 15.00 9.18 4.93
N THR A 8 14.37 9.90 5.85
CA THR A 8 14.37 9.47 7.24
C THR A 8 13.44 8.27 7.35
N VAL A 9 14.00 7.10 7.08
CA VAL A 9 13.40 5.81 7.44
C VAL A 9 13.12 5.88 8.92
N VAL A 10 11.89 6.14 9.28
CA VAL A 10 11.50 6.19 10.69
C VAL A 10 11.65 4.76 11.21
N LYS A 11 12.64 4.57 12.08
CA LYS A 11 12.89 3.28 12.73
C LYS A 11 11.59 2.79 13.35
N ILE A 12 11.17 1.60 12.95
CA ILE A 12 10.08 0.89 13.63
C ILE A 12 10.70 0.32 14.90
N PRO A 13 10.15 0.62 16.08
CA PRO A 13 10.72 0.08 17.33
C PRO A 13 10.76 -1.44 17.27
N ALA A 14 11.94 -2.02 17.55
CA ALA A 14 12.10 -3.47 17.59
C ALA A 14 11.13 -4.09 18.62
N GLY A 15 10.50 -5.22 18.28
CA GLY A 15 9.65 -5.98 19.19
C GLY A 15 8.17 -5.59 19.23
N ILE A 16 7.71 -4.61 18.43
CA ILE A 16 6.30 -4.21 18.36
C ILE A 16 5.51 -5.05 17.35
N LEU A 17 6.16 -5.62 16.34
CA LEU A 17 5.51 -6.46 15.35
C LEU A 17 5.30 -7.86 15.91
N PRO A 18 4.08 -8.41 15.80
CA PRO A 18 3.87 -9.81 16.13
C PRO A 18 4.55 -10.71 15.10
N LYS A 19 5.00 -11.86 15.53
CA LYS A 19 5.51 -12.91 14.64
C LYS A 19 4.48 -13.37 13.61
N ASP A 20 3.19 -13.14 13.89
CA ASP A 20 2.02 -13.50 13.09
C ASP A 20 1.45 -12.33 12.26
N ALA A 21 2.16 -11.19 12.15
CA ALA A 21 1.70 -10.08 11.33
C ALA A 21 1.40 -10.54 9.91
N CYS A 22 0.17 -10.28 9.44
CA CYS A 22 -0.28 -10.56 8.08
C CYS A 22 -0.50 -9.24 7.35
N VAL A 23 0.21 -9.05 6.24
CA VAL A 23 0.07 -7.86 5.38
C VAL A 23 -0.36 -8.30 3.99
N VAL A 24 -1.40 -7.67 3.47
CA VAL A 24 -1.93 -7.97 2.14
C VAL A 24 -1.65 -6.81 1.20
N LEU A 25 -0.94 -7.09 0.11
CA LEU A 25 -0.71 -6.16 -0.99
C LEU A 25 -1.80 -6.40 -2.04
N VAL A 26 -2.47 -5.33 -2.47
CA VAL A 26 -3.42 -5.38 -3.58
C VAL A 26 -2.89 -4.49 -4.68
N LYS A 27 -2.46 -5.09 -5.79
CA LYS A 27 -1.77 -4.45 -6.89
C LYS A 27 -2.53 -4.50 -8.19
N THR A 28 -2.30 -3.53 -9.08
CA THR A 28 -2.96 -3.47 -10.39
C THR A 28 -2.15 -4.21 -11.47
N GLU A 29 -2.84 -4.66 -12.54
CA GLU A 29 -2.20 -5.19 -13.75
C GLU A 29 -1.64 -4.06 -14.62
N TRP A 30 -2.36 -2.94 -14.73
CA TRP A 30 -1.93 -1.80 -15.52
C TRP A 30 -0.61 -1.22 -15.03
N ASN A 31 0.28 -0.87 -15.97
CA ASN A 31 1.63 -0.36 -15.71
C ASN A 31 2.52 -1.37 -14.96
N GLU A 32 2.45 -2.64 -15.38
CA GLU A 32 3.10 -3.78 -14.71
C GLU A 32 4.56 -3.53 -14.29
N PRO A 33 5.48 -2.97 -15.12
CA PRO A 33 6.87 -2.74 -14.69
C PRO A 33 6.97 -1.82 -13.47
N ILE A 34 6.15 -0.76 -13.42
CA ILE A 34 6.08 0.19 -12.31
C ILE A 34 5.49 -0.49 -11.06
N ILE A 35 4.44 -1.27 -11.26
CA ILE A 35 3.75 -1.99 -10.17
C ILE A 35 4.65 -3.06 -9.56
N ASN A 36 5.39 -3.79 -10.38
CA ASN A 36 6.33 -4.80 -9.89
C ASN A 36 7.43 -4.15 -9.04
N GLU A 37 7.94 -2.97 -9.43
CA GLU A 37 8.93 -2.27 -8.64
C GLU A 37 8.36 -1.70 -7.34
N LEU A 38 7.13 -1.16 -7.35
CA LEU A 38 6.42 -0.78 -6.13
C LEU A 38 6.29 -1.96 -5.16
N GLU A 39 5.88 -3.12 -5.67
CA GLU A 39 5.75 -4.35 -4.88
C GLU A 39 7.09 -4.81 -4.34
N ASN A 40 8.16 -4.82 -5.17
CA ASN A 40 9.51 -5.21 -4.75
C ASN A 40 9.99 -4.38 -3.57
N GLY A 41 9.82 -3.06 -3.63
CA GLY A 41 10.17 -2.17 -2.50
C GLY A 41 9.36 -2.47 -1.24
N ALA A 42 8.06 -2.71 -1.37
CA ALA A 42 7.22 -3.07 -0.23
C ALA A 42 7.63 -4.42 0.37
N LEU A 43 7.81 -5.44 -0.46
CA LEU A 43 8.23 -6.78 -0.04
C LEU A 43 9.60 -6.78 0.65
N LYS A 44 10.55 -5.99 0.14
CA LYS A 44 11.88 -5.83 0.75
C LYS A 44 11.75 -5.39 2.20
N ILE A 45 11.05 -4.29 2.45
CA ILE A 45 10.86 -3.74 3.80
C ILE A 45 10.11 -4.72 4.71
N LEU A 46 9.01 -5.31 4.23
CA LEU A 46 8.23 -6.25 5.03
C LEU A 46 9.08 -7.45 5.48
N LYS A 47 9.90 -8.01 4.58
CA LYS A 47 10.80 -9.13 4.88
C LYS A 47 11.92 -8.71 5.84
N GLU A 48 12.56 -7.57 5.62
CA GLU A 48 13.61 -7.03 6.51
C GLU A 48 13.09 -6.80 7.93
N GLN A 49 11.81 -6.46 8.08
CA GLN A 49 11.16 -6.27 9.38
C GLN A 49 10.58 -7.57 9.97
N GLY A 50 10.78 -8.71 9.32
CA GLY A 50 10.42 -10.03 9.83
C GLY A 50 8.95 -10.41 9.65
N VAL A 51 8.20 -9.73 8.78
CA VAL A 51 6.84 -10.14 8.42
C VAL A 51 6.89 -11.42 7.60
N GLN A 52 6.28 -12.49 8.11
CA GLN A 52 6.29 -13.80 7.46
C GLN A 52 5.05 -14.03 6.59
N ASN A 53 3.89 -13.51 7.01
CA ASN A 53 2.64 -13.70 6.31
C ASN A 53 2.35 -12.51 5.38
N ILE A 54 2.77 -12.63 4.13
CA ILE A 54 2.56 -11.63 3.09
C ILE A 54 1.77 -12.28 1.95
N THR A 55 0.66 -11.65 1.57
CA THR A 55 -0.17 -12.09 0.45
C THR A 55 -0.24 -10.98 -0.58
N SER A 56 -0.01 -11.30 -1.86
CA SER A 56 -0.22 -10.37 -2.97
C SER A 56 -1.44 -10.79 -3.78
N ILE A 57 -2.28 -9.82 -4.11
CA ILE A 57 -3.48 -9.98 -4.93
C ILE A 57 -3.36 -9.02 -6.10
N THR A 58 -3.66 -9.51 -7.30
CA THR A 58 -3.68 -8.69 -8.51
C THR A 58 -5.11 -8.40 -8.94
N VAL A 59 -5.38 -7.14 -9.28
CA VAL A 59 -6.67 -6.64 -9.79
C VAL A 59 -6.45 -5.89 -11.11
N PRO A 60 -7.47 -5.78 -11.99
CA PRO A 60 -7.29 -5.13 -13.29
C PRO A 60 -6.77 -3.69 -13.20
N GLY A 61 -7.38 -2.85 -12.38
CA GLY A 61 -7.04 -1.43 -12.28
C GLY A 61 -7.21 -0.85 -10.88
N ALA A 62 -6.87 0.43 -10.73
CA ALA A 62 -6.88 1.10 -9.42
C ALA A 62 -8.28 1.21 -8.80
N VAL A 63 -9.33 1.32 -9.63
CA VAL A 63 -10.72 1.43 -9.17
C VAL A 63 -11.23 0.15 -8.52
N GLU A 64 -10.66 -1.02 -8.88
CA GLU A 64 -11.02 -2.33 -8.33
C GLU A 64 -10.33 -2.64 -6.99
N ILE A 65 -9.28 -1.89 -6.61
CA ILE A 65 -8.54 -2.11 -5.36
C ILE A 65 -9.46 -2.09 -4.12
N PRO A 66 -10.32 -1.07 -3.92
CA PRO A 66 -11.17 -1.02 -2.72
C PRO A 66 -12.12 -2.20 -2.60
N PHE A 67 -12.69 -2.65 -3.71
CA PHE A 67 -13.56 -3.83 -3.72
C PHE A 67 -12.79 -5.10 -3.30
N ALA A 68 -11.60 -5.32 -3.88
CA ALA A 68 -10.79 -6.49 -3.59
C ALA A 68 -10.36 -6.54 -2.12
N ILE A 69 -9.96 -5.40 -1.54
CA ILE A 69 -9.61 -5.29 -0.12
C ILE A 69 -10.80 -5.66 0.76
N LYS A 70 -11.97 -5.09 0.49
CA LYS A 70 -13.19 -5.36 1.27
C LYS A 70 -13.63 -6.82 1.15
N ALA A 71 -13.56 -7.39 -0.05
CA ALA A 71 -13.90 -8.80 -0.30
C ALA A 71 -12.93 -9.74 0.44
N PHE A 72 -11.62 -9.48 0.37
CA PHE A 72 -10.62 -10.27 1.08
C PHE A 72 -10.80 -10.19 2.60
N TRP A 73 -11.00 -8.98 3.13
CA TRP A 73 -11.28 -8.80 4.56
C TRP A 73 -12.48 -9.64 5.00
N ASN A 74 -13.59 -9.58 4.28
CA ASN A 74 -14.80 -10.32 4.61
C ASN A 74 -14.59 -11.85 4.59
N ALA A 75 -13.75 -12.34 3.69
CA ALA A 75 -13.42 -13.76 3.58
C ALA A 75 -12.46 -14.24 4.68
N LYS A 76 -11.57 -13.37 5.19
CA LYS A 76 -10.45 -13.76 6.06
C LYS A 76 -10.51 -13.23 7.50
N LYS A 77 -11.41 -12.30 7.82
CA LYS A 77 -11.48 -11.62 9.14
C LYS A 77 -11.61 -12.53 10.37
N TYR A 78 -12.06 -13.78 10.17
CA TYR A 78 -12.23 -14.79 11.23
C TYR A 78 -11.31 -16.00 11.05
N ARG A 79 -10.26 -15.89 10.22
CA ARG A 79 -9.29 -16.95 9.93
C ARG A 79 -7.93 -16.61 10.54
N ASP A 80 -7.04 -17.60 10.58
CA ASP A 80 -5.66 -17.42 11.06
C ASP A 80 -4.87 -16.42 10.19
N GLU A 81 -5.22 -16.35 8.88
CA GLU A 81 -4.65 -15.39 7.93
C GLU A 81 -5.35 -14.01 7.96
N ARG A 82 -5.96 -13.65 9.08
CA ARG A 82 -6.60 -12.33 9.22
C ARG A 82 -5.61 -11.20 8.95
N PRO A 83 -5.88 -10.31 8.00
CA PRO A 83 -5.01 -9.18 7.73
C PRO A 83 -4.87 -8.23 8.92
N HIS A 84 -3.66 -7.71 9.11
CA HIS A 84 -3.36 -6.65 10.06
C HIS A 84 -3.21 -5.29 9.37
N ALA A 85 -2.92 -5.29 8.07
CA ALA A 85 -2.94 -4.12 7.20
C ALA A 85 -3.10 -4.53 5.73
N PHE A 86 -3.61 -3.61 4.93
CA PHE A 86 -3.61 -3.67 3.47
C PHE A 86 -2.70 -2.58 2.90
N ILE A 87 -2.05 -2.88 1.77
CA ILE A 87 -1.29 -1.90 0.99
C ILE A 87 -1.87 -1.89 -0.43
N ALA A 88 -2.48 -0.79 -0.82
CA ALA A 88 -2.97 -0.56 -2.18
C ALA A 88 -1.80 -0.09 -3.05
N LEU A 89 -1.42 -0.86 -4.06
CA LEU A 89 -0.36 -0.54 -5.01
C LEU A 89 -0.93 -0.34 -6.41
N GLY A 90 -0.77 0.85 -6.94
CA GLY A 90 -1.26 1.22 -8.26
C GLY A 90 -0.43 2.35 -8.87
N CYS A 91 -0.62 2.57 -10.17
CA CYS A 91 -0.06 3.71 -10.85
C CYS A 91 -1.07 4.23 -11.88
N VAL A 92 -1.51 5.47 -11.71
CA VAL A 92 -2.38 6.18 -12.65
C VAL A 92 -1.56 7.25 -13.34
N ILE A 93 -1.37 7.10 -14.64
CA ILE A 93 -0.63 8.05 -15.48
C ILE A 93 -1.65 8.89 -16.24
N LYS A 94 -1.46 10.20 -16.26
CA LYS A 94 -2.37 11.12 -16.96
C LYS A 94 -2.36 10.86 -18.46
N GLY A 95 -3.54 10.60 -19.02
CA GLY A 95 -3.81 10.55 -20.45
C GLY A 95 -4.44 11.87 -20.96
N ASP A 96 -5.00 11.81 -22.16
CA ASP A 96 -5.53 12.97 -22.88
C ASP A 96 -6.93 13.40 -22.42
N THR A 97 -7.60 12.57 -21.64
CA THR A 97 -8.98 12.81 -21.22
C THR A 97 -9.07 13.06 -19.71
N PRO A 98 -10.18 13.63 -19.21
CA PRO A 98 -10.44 13.79 -17.77
C PRO A 98 -10.53 12.48 -16.98
N HIS A 99 -10.50 11.33 -17.64
CA HIS A 99 -10.59 10.01 -17.00
C HIS A 99 -9.56 9.83 -15.86
N PHE A 100 -8.36 10.37 -16.01
CA PHE A 100 -7.33 10.40 -14.96
C PHE A 100 -7.87 10.91 -13.62
N GLU A 101 -8.59 12.03 -13.64
CA GLU A 101 -9.10 12.67 -12.43
C GLU A 101 -10.16 11.80 -11.74
N TYR A 102 -11.03 11.16 -12.53
CA TYR A 102 -12.05 10.26 -12.01
C TYR A 102 -11.45 9.01 -11.40
N VAL A 103 -10.45 8.40 -12.02
CA VAL A 103 -9.75 7.22 -11.48
C VAL A 103 -9.04 7.58 -10.19
N CYS A 104 -8.28 8.69 -10.17
CA CYS A 104 -7.58 9.16 -8.98
C CYS A 104 -8.55 9.42 -7.82
N LYS A 105 -9.68 10.08 -8.11
CA LYS A 105 -10.72 10.35 -7.11
C LYS A 105 -11.34 9.06 -6.59
N ALA A 106 -11.75 8.16 -7.47
CA ALA A 106 -12.41 6.90 -7.10
C ALA A 106 -11.54 6.04 -6.18
N VAL A 107 -10.27 5.83 -6.52
CA VAL A 107 -9.36 5.03 -5.69
C VAL A 107 -9.05 5.73 -4.36
N THR A 108 -8.88 7.04 -4.36
CA THR A 108 -8.60 7.82 -3.14
C THR A 108 -9.79 7.76 -2.18
N GLU A 109 -11.00 8.03 -2.64
CA GLU A 109 -12.22 7.95 -1.83
C GLU A 109 -12.47 6.51 -1.35
N GLY A 110 -12.23 5.52 -2.22
CA GLY A 110 -12.36 4.12 -1.84
C GLY A 110 -11.42 3.72 -0.70
N VAL A 111 -10.16 4.15 -0.71
CA VAL A 111 -9.22 3.89 0.39
C VAL A 111 -9.61 4.65 1.66
N VAL A 112 -10.08 5.88 1.56
CA VAL A 112 -10.60 6.63 2.71
C VAL A 112 -11.78 5.92 3.37
N LEU A 113 -12.74 5.43 2.56
CA LEU A 113 -13.88 4.66 3.06
C LEU A 113 -13.45 3.37 3.75
N LEU A 114 -12.49 2.64 3.18
CA LEU A 114 -11.94 1.43 3.81
C LEU A 114 -11.31 1.71 5.18
N ASN A 115 -10.57 2.81 5.33
CA ASN A 115 -9.98 3.20 6.60
C ASN A 115 -11.02 3.61 7.66
N ASN A 116 -12.22 4.02 7.25
CA ASN A 116 -13.33 4.31 8.16
C ASN A 116 -14.14 3.05 8.51
N GLU A 117 -14.26 2.10 7.58
CA GLU A 117 -15.10 0.91 7.75
C GLU A 117 -14.36 -0.29 8.33
N LEU A 118 -13.08 -0.48 7.98
CA LEU A 118 -12.30 -1.65 8.40
C LEU A 118 -11.54 -1.35 9.71
N PRO A 119 -11.45 -2.34 10.61
CA PRO A 119 -10.69 -2.19 11.84
C PRO A 119 -9.18 -2.41 11.64
N VAL A 120 -8.69 -2.35 10.40
CA VAL A 120 -7.28 -2.48 10.02
C VAL A 120 -6.95 -1.42 8.96
N PRO A 121 -5.72 -0.87 8.98
CA PRO A 121 -5.36 0.20 8.06
C PRO A 121 -5.24 -0.29 6.62
N THR A 122 -5.65 0.56 5.69
CA THR A 122 -5.37 0.46 4.26
C THR A 122 -4.45 1.60 3.87
N ILE A 123 -3.26 1.26 3.40
CA ILE A 123 -2.21 2.21 3.03
C ILE A 123 -2.33 2.57 1.55
N PHE A 124 -2.32 3.85 1.25
CA PHE A 124 -2.40 4.38 -0.10
C PHE A 124 -1.01 4.41 -0.75
N GLY A 125 -0.66 3.35 -1.48
CA GLY A 125 0.56 3.22 -2.28
C GLY A 125 0.31 3.42 -3.78
N VAL A 126 -0.72 4.20 -4.15
CA VAL A 126 -1.07 4.47 -5.54
C VAL A 126 -0.36 5.73 -6.03
N LEU A 127 0.46 5.59 -7.07
CA LEU A 127 1.07 6.72 -7.75
C LEU A 127 0.04 7.39 -8.67
N THR A 128 -0.03 8.72 -8.62
CA THR A 128 -0.83 9.54 -9.51
C THR A 128 0.10 10.56 -10.16
N VAL A 129 0.46 10.35 -11.41
CA VAL A 129 1.56 11.04 -12.06
C VAL A 129 1.15 11.57 -13.45
N LEU A 130 1.82 12.60 -13.92
CA LEU A 130 1.54 13.21 -15.22
C LEU A 130 2.20 12.44 -16.38
N ASN A 131 3.28 11.70 -16.10
CA ASN A 131 4.01 10.90 -17.07
C ASN A 131 4.74 9.75 -16.38
N GLU A 132 5.24 8.81 -17.17
CA GLU A 132 5.93 7.63 -16.69
C GLU A 132 7.23 7.95 -15.92
N GLN A 133 8.00 8.95 -16.37
CA GLN A 133 9.23 9.35 -15.69
C GLN A 133 8.99 9.75 -14.23
N GLN A 134 7.89 10.45 -13.97
CA GLN A 134 7.52 10.80 -12.58
C GLN A 134 7.22 9.58 -11.72
N ALA A 135 6.76 8.48 -12.29
CA ALA A 135 6.59 7.22 -11.57
C ALA A 135 7.95 6.64 -11.21
N TRP A 136 8.86 6.53 -12.17
CA TRP A 136 10.22 6.00 -11.93
C TRP A 136 11.02 6.83 -10.94
N ASP A 137 10.90 8.14 -10.95
CA ASP A 137 11.52 9.04 -9.95
C ASP A 137 11.09 8.74 -8.51
N ARG A 138 9.98 7.99 -8.32
CA ARG A 138 9.40 7.57 -7.03
C ARG A 138 9.62 6.11 -6.68
N LEU A 139 10.44 5.43 -7.47
CA LEU A 139 10.78 4.01 -7.33
C LEU A 139 12.28 3.81 -7.07
N GLY A 140 12.85 4.62 -6.17
CA GLY A 140 14.27 4.64 -5.84
C GLY A 140 15.05 5.79 -6.48
N GLY A 141 14.37 6.70 -7.18
CA GLY A 141 14.94 7.92 -7.72
C GLY A 141 15.00 9.07 -6.70
N VAL A 142 14.97 10.29 -7.21
CA VAL A 142 15.12 11.53 -6.42
C VAL A 142 14.04 11.74 -5.34
N HIS A 143 12.91 11.05 -5.46
CA HIS A 143 11.78 11.14 -4.53
C HIS A 143 11.64 9.91 -3.62
N GLY A 144 12.69 9.11 -3.48
CA GLY A 144 12.69 7.89 -2.66
C GLY A 144 11.92 6.75 -3.31
N HIS A 145 11.57 5.72 -2.53
CA HIS A 145 10.88 4.54 -3.00
C HIS A 145 9.50 4.40 -2.36
N LYS A 146 8.42 4.70 -3.10
CA LYS A 146 7.05 4.75 -2.54
C LYS A 146 6.50 3.39 -2.11
N GLY A 147 6.98 2.29 -2.68
CA GLY A 147 6.68 0.95 -2.19
C GLY A 147 7.27 0.69 -0.79
N GLU A 148 8.53 1.07 -0.56
CA GLU A 148 9.17 0.99 0.76
C GLU A 148 8.44 1.87 1.78
N GLU A 149 8.11 3.11 1.42
CA GLU A 149 7.38 4.04 2.29
C GLU A 149 5.99 3.50 2.67
N ALA A 150 5.28 2.88 1.74
CA ALA A 150 3.98 2.27 2.00
C ALA A 150 4.09 1.12 3.00
N ALA A 151 5.09 0.25 2.86
CA ALA A 151 5.34 -0.83 3.81
C ALA A 151 5.69 -0.33 5.21
N ILE A 152 6.58 0.67 5.31
CA ILE A 152 6.93 1.32 6.59
C ILE A 152 5.67 1.91 7.24
N THR A 153 4.82 2.56 6.45
CA THR A 153 3.57 3.14 6.95
C THR A 153 2.63 2.06 7.48
N ALA A 154 2.48 0.94 6.77
CA ALA A 154 1.66 -0.19 7.21
C ALA A 154 2.14 -0.73 8.57
N LEU A 155 3.44 -0.94 8.72
CA LEU A 155 4.03 -1.45 9.96
C LEU A 155 3.84 -0.48 11.14
N LYS A 156 3.98 0.82 10.90
CA LYS A 156 3.72 1.84 11.92
C LYS A 156 2.25 1.86 12.35
N MET A 157 1.33 1.75 11.41
CA MET A 157 -0.10 1.73 11.72
C MET A 157 -0.51 0.46 12.47
N ILE A 158 0.09 -0.69 12.15
CA ILE A 158 -0.09 -1.92 12.94
C ILE A 158 0.43 -1.72 14.37
N ALA A 159 1.61 -1.15 14.52
CA ALA A 159 2.20 -0.87 15.83
C ALA A 159 1.35 0.10 16.66
N LEU A 160 0.89 1.19 16.04
CA LEU A 160 -0.01 2.17 16.67
C LEU A 160 -1.30 1.51 17.16
N GLN A 161 -1.99 0.76 16.30
CA GLN A 161 -3.24 0.09 16.65
C GLN A 161 -3.08 -0.86 17.86
N ARG A 162 -1.93 -1.51 17.96
CA ARG A 162 -1.63 -2.39 19.09
C ARG A 162 -1.34 -1.65 20.39
N SER A 163 -0.76 -0.45 20.31
CA SER A 163 -0.51 0.37 21.50
C SER A 163 -1.80 0.76 22.23
N PHE A 164 -2.92 0.83 21.49
CA PHE A 164 -4.25 1.12 22.08
C PHE A 164 -4.88 -0.08 22.79
N LYS A 165 -4.35 -1.29 22.61
CA LYS A 165 -4.89 -2.52 23.24
C LYS A 165 -4.17 -2.89 24.54
N LYS A 166 -3.19 -2.10 24.93
CA LYS A 166 -2.47 -2.22 26.21
C LYS A 166 -3.13 -1.36 27.26
#